data_8b8a00355f6177245ac65cf62d32f2c4
#
_entry.id   8b8a00355f6177245ac65cf62d32f2c4
#
_cell.length_a   1.000
_cell.length_b   1.000
_cell.length_c   1.000
_cell.angle_alpha   90.00
_cell.angle_beta   90.00
_cell.angle_gamma   90.00
#
_symmetry.space_group_name_H-M   'P 1'
#
loop_
_entity.id
_entity.type
_entity.pdbx_description
1 polymer ?
#
loop_
_entity_poly.entity_id
_entity_poly.type
_entity_poly.pdbx_seq_one_letter_code
_entity_poly.pdbx_strand_id
1 'polypeptide(L)'
;LQMSLSGVRSMSLITTPPVDRLSIRTFVSNWDNVLIKEAIRREIHRGGLTFCVVPRIKDLDKMYKVITSLLPDIKIATAHGKMKVEEIDNSMMNFSEGKADLLLSTNIIESGLDIPSANTLIVYNSDKFGLSQLYQMRGRVGRGRVRAYAYLTTDENKLLTSDARKRLDVMQTLDNLGAGFSLASYDMDIRGAGNLLGEEQSGHIKEVGIELYQSLLKSAIEIQTIGESQDSFEWSPQIQIGISSKIPESYISDITVRLSIYRRIAFLKTEEEIENIKFELIDRFGEIP
;
A
#
# COMPACT_ATOMS: atom_id res chain seq x y z
N LEU A 1 11.10 -6.69 -5.22
CA LEU A 1 10.84 -6.76 -3.78
C LEU A 1 11.16 -8.14 -3.23
N GLN A 2 10.58 -9.23 -3.76
CA GLN A 2 10.82 -10.60 -3.27
C GLN A 2 12.31 -10.99 -3.31
N MET A 3 13.03 -10.71 -4.41
CA MET A 3 14.47 -10.96 -4.52
C MET A 3 15.30 -10.11 -3.55
N SER A 4 14.81 -8.96 -3.14
CA SER A 4 15.49 -8.12 -2.14
C SER A 4 15.19 -8.56 -0.71
N LEU A 5 13.98 -9.05 -0.45
CA LEU A 5 13.62 -9.65 0.84
C LEU A 5 14.35 -10.99 1.10
N SER A 6 14.67 -11.74 0.03
CA SER A 6 15.46 -12.97 0.10
C SER A 6 16.98 -12.73 0.11
N GLY A 7 17.44 -11.47 0.11
CA GLY A 7 18.86 -11.14 0.12
C GLY A 7 19.59 -11.32 -1.24
N VAL A 8 18.87 -11.71 -2.28
CA VAL A 8 19.40 -11.96 -3.63
C VAL A 8 19.79 -10.68 -4.37
N ARG A 9 19.12 -9.55 -4.05
CA ARG A 9 19.46 -8.24 -4.59
C ARG A 9 19.51 -7.20 -3.48
N SER A 10 20.51 -6.32 -3.56
CA SER A 10 20.56 -5.15 -2.70
C SER A 10 19.38 -4.22 -3.02
N MET A 11 18.77 -3.62 -1.99
CA MET A 11 17.69 -2.67 -2.10
C MET A 11 18.06 -1.38 -1.38
N SER A 12 17.95 -0.26 -2.07
CA SER A 12 18.07 1.06 -1.46
C SER A 12 16.68 1.67 -1.28
N LEU A 13 16.39 2.13 -0.09
CA LEU A 13 15.13 2.79 0.25
C LEU A 13 15.31 4.32 0.20
N ILE A 14 14.51 4.98 -0.62
CA ILE A 14 14.43 6.44 -0.64
C ILE A 14 13.30 6.85 0.32
N THR A 15 13.66 7.22 1.54
CA THR A 15 12.72 7.54 2.61
C THR A 15 12.58 9.03 2.89
N THR A 16 13.51 9.83 2.39
CA THR A 16 13.52 11.27 2.64
C THR A 16 12.74 12.00 1.55
N PRO A 17 11.59 12.63 1.89
CA PRO A 17 10.85 13.44 0.93
C PRO A 17 11.62 14.75 0.63
N PRO A 18 11.37 15.36 -0.55
CA PRO A 18 11.83 16.74 -0.81
C PRO A 18 11.30 17.69 0.27
N VAL A 19 12.13 18.66 0.67
CA VAL A 19 11.84 19.60 1.78
C VAL A 19 10.52 20.37 1.60
N ASP A 20 10.14 20.66 0.36
CA ASP A 20 8.93 21.44 0.03
C ASP A 20 7.67 20.58 -0.16
N ARG A 21 7.76 19.25 -0.03
CA ARG A 21 6.62 18.37 -0.27
C ARG A 21 5.79 18.17 0.98
N LEU A 22 4.58 18.71 0.99
CA LEU A 22 3.62 18.51 2.06
C LEU A 22 2.99 17.12 2.01
N SER A 23 2.75 16.52 3.17
CA SER A 23 2.02 15.24 3.26
C SER A 23 0.59 15.38 2.72
N ILE A 24 0.11 14.34 2.04
CA ILE A 24 -1.25 14.27 1.49
C ILE A 24 -2.19 13.86 2.60
N ARG A 25 -3.15 14.72 2.95
CA ARG A 25 -4.18 14.35 3.92
C ARG A 25 -5.18 13.38 3.30
N THR A 26 -5.27 12.19 3.86
CA THR A 26 -6.16 11.14 3.38
C THR A 26 -7.36 10.99 4.32
N PHE A 27 -8.56 11.04 3.75
CA PHE A 27 -9.82 10.84 4.45
C PHE A 27 -10.53 9.61 3.90
N VAL A 28 -11.03 8.77 4.78
CA VAL A 28 -11.89 7.64 4.45
C VAL A 28 -13.26 7.92 5.03
N SER A 29 -14.29 7.95 4.19
CA SER A 29 -15.66 8.24 4.60
C SER A 29 -16.67 7.60 3.64
N ASN A 30 -17.94 7.58 4.04
CA ASN A 30 -19.02 7.31 3.09
C ASN A 30 -19.11 8.46 2.07
N TRP A 31 -19.70 8.18 0.90
CA TRP A 31 -19.95 9.20 -0.10
C TRP A 31 -20.94 10.23 0.45
N ASP A 32 -20.51 11.46 0.55
CA ASP A 32 -21.34 12.60 0.98
C ASP A 32 -21.26 13.71 -0.07
N ASN A 33 -22.41 14.06 -0.63
CA ASN A 33 -22.52 15.09 -1.66
C ASN A 33 -22.07 16.47 -1.18
N VAL A 34 -22.31 16.81 0.09
CA VAL A 34 -21.90 18.10 0.66
C VAL A 34 -20.38 18.15 0.79
N LEU A 35 -19.77 17.10 1.35
CA LEU A 35 -18.32 17.00 1.50
C LEU A 35 -17.61 17.08 0.14
N ILE A 36 -18.09 16.32 -0.85
CA ILE A 36 -17.50 16.29 -2.19
C ILE A 36 -17.63 17.64 -2.90
N LYS A 37 -18.79 18.25 -2.82
CA LYS A 37 -19.01 19.61 -3.35
C LYS A 37 -18.04 20.62 -2.77
N GLU A 38 -17.88 20.63 -1.46
CA GLU A 38 -16.97 21.53 -0.76
C GLU A 38 -15.49 21.22 -1.09
N ALA A 39 -15.11 19.96 -1.22
CA ALA A 39 -13.76 19.55 -1.62
C ALA A 39 -13.40 20.08 -3.00
N ILE A 40 -14.30 19.93 -3.98
CA ILE A 40 -14.11 20.41 -5.36
C ILE A 40 -14.08 21.94 -5.40
N ARG A 41 -15.03 22.61 -4.74
CA ARG A 41 -15.07 24.08 -4.68
C ARG A 41 -13.81 24.67 -4.08
N ARG A 42 -13.36 24.12 -2.98
CA ARG A 42 -12.12 24.57 -2.34
C ARG A 42 -10.93 24.45 -3.29
N GLU A 43 -10.86 23.35 -4.08
CA GLU A 43 -9.79 23.17 -5.05
C GLU A 43 -9.84 24.21 -6.16
N ILE A 44 -11.02 24.45 -6.74
CA ILE A 44 -11.23 25.48 -7.77
C ILE A 44 -10.87 26.87 -7.25
N HIS A 45 -11.31 27.24 -6.02
CA HIS A 45 -11.01 28.56 -5.45
C HIS A 45 -9.53 28.84 -5.25
N ARG A 46 -8.73 27.81 -5.04
CA ARG A 46 -7.26 27.98 -4.93
C ARG A 46 -6.51 27.75 -6.24
N GLY A 47 -7.24 27.70 -7.36
CA GLY A 47 -6.69 27.52 -8.71
C GLY A 47 -6.10 26.14 -8.98
N GLY A 48 -6.50 25.13 -8.19
CA GLY A 48 -6.06 23.76 -8.38
C GLY A 48 -7.08 22.91 -9.14
N LEU A 49 -6.66 21.68 -9.45
CA LEU A 49 -7.44 20.71 -10.23
C LEU A 49 -7.80 19.49 -9.40
N THR A 50 -8.91 18.84 -9.76
CA THR A 50 -9.42 17.67 -9.03
C THR A 50 -9.42 16.42 -9.91
N PHE A 51 -8.85 15.32 -9.42
CA PHE A 51 -9.07 13.98 -9.97
C PHE A 51 -10.29 13.34 -9.30
N CYS A 52 -11.19 12.77 -10.10
CA CYS A 52 -12.28 11.93 -9.62
C CYS A 52 -12.20 10.58 -10.31
N VAL A 53 -11.96 9.53 -9.54
CA VAL A 53 -11.74 8.16 -10.05
C VAL A 53 -12.90 7.27 -9.68
N VAL A 54 -13.40 6.54 -10.67
CA VAL A 54 -14.46 5.53 -10.50
C VAL A 54 -13.95 4.14 -10.87
N PRO A 55 -14.46 3.07 -10.23
CA PRO A 55 -13.95 1.72 -10.47
C PRO A 55 -14.32 1.13 -11.83
N ARG A 56 -15.38 1.59 -12.46
CA ARG A 56 -15.92 1.01 -13.72
C ARG A 56 -16.38 2.10 -14.67
N ILE A 57 -16.29 1.83 -15.97
CA ILE A 57 -16.77 2.73 -17.03
C ILE A 57 -18.25 3.08 -16.85
N LYS A 58 -19.09 2.11 -16.48
CA LYS A 58 -20.53 2.33 -16.23
C LYS A 58 -20.82 3.31 -15.07
N ASP A 59 -19.87 3.51 -14.18
CA ASP A 59 -20.01 4.42 -13.05
C ASP A 59 -19.69 5.88 -13.46
N LEU A 60 -19.05 6.10 -14.65
CA LEU A 60 -18.71 7.43 -15.17
C LEU A 60 -19.94 8.29 -15.42
N ASP A 61 -20.92 7.78 -16.17
CA ASP A 61 -22.14 8.54 -16.52
C ASP A 61 -22.95 8.93 -15.27
N LYS A 62 -23.04 8.00 -14.31
CA LYS A 62 -23.68 8.26 -13.02
C LYS A 62 -22.96 9.38 -12.28
N MET A 63 -21.64 9.28 -12.18
CA MET A 63 -20.82 10.25 -11.43
C MET A 63 -20.79 11.60 -12.15
N TYR A 64 -20.72 11.63 -13.46
CA TYR A 64 -20.83 12.84 -14.25
C TYR A 64 -22.13 13.62 -13.93
N LYS A 65 -23.29 12.93 -13.93
CA LYS A 65 -24.58 13.52 -13.58
C LYS A 65 -24.62 14.02 -12.14
N VAL A 66 -24.07 13.24 -11.19
CA VAL A 66 -24.03 13.66 -9.78
C VAL A 66 -23.19 14.93 -9.63
N ILE A 67 -21.97 14.96 -10.16
CA ILE A 67 -21.08 16.11 -10.03
C ILE A 67 -21.67 17.36 -10.72
N THR A 68 -22.21 17.21 -11.93
CA THR A 68 -22.86 18.32 -12.64
C THR A 68 -24.10 18.86 -11.89
N SER A 69 -24.88 17.98 -11.24
CA SER A 69 -26.00 18.43 -10.41
C SER A 69 -25.57 19.20 -9.16
N LEU A 70 -24.42 18.84 -8.58
CA LEU A 70 -23.85 19.52 -7.41
C LEU A 70 -23.19 20.86 -7.76
N LEU A 71 -22.56 20.91 -8.94
CA LEU A 71 -21.78 22.03 -9.45
C LEU A 71 -22.09 22.25 -10.93
N PRO A 72 -23.17 22.99 -11.29
CA PRO A 72 -23.59 23.14 -12.69
C PRO A 72 -22.56 23.81 -13.59
N ASP A 73 -21.72 24.68 -13.04
CA ASP A 73 -20.74 25.46 -13.81
C ASP A 73 -19.37 24.75 -13.95
N ILE A 74 -19.21 23.53 -13.39
CA ILE A 74 -17.93 22.83 -13.42
C ILE A 74 -17.60 22.28 -14.80
N LYS A 75 -16.38 22.47 -15.23
CA LYS A 75 -15.86 21.89 -16.47
C LYS A 75 -15.24 20.53 -16.20
N ILE A 76 -15.85 19.49 -16.74
CA ILE A 76 -15.43 18.10 -16.53
C ILE A 76 -14.82 17.54 -17.79
N ALA A 77 -13.57 17.09 -17.72
CA ALA A 77 -12.97 16.20 -18.72
C ALA A 77 -13.19 14.74 -18.30
N THR A 78 -13.40 13.86 -19.27
CA THR A 78 -13.59 12.42 -19.00
C THR A 78 -12.54 11.60 -19.72
N ALA A 79 -12.06 10.52 -19.06
CA ALA A 79 -11.09 9.60 -19.66
C ALA A 79 -11.29 8.16 -19.17
N HIS A 80 -11.28 7.19 -20.10
CA HIS A 80 -11.37 5.77 -19.78
C HIS A 80 -10.74 4.89 -20.86
N GLY A 81 -10.33 3.67 -20.50
CA GLY A 81 -9.54 2.77 -21.36
C GLY A 81 -10.22 2.25 -22.63
N LYS A 82 -11.51 2.56 -22.87
CA LYS A 82 -12.19 2.26 -24.14
C LYS A 82 -12.20 3.42 -25.12
N MET A 83 -11.72 4.60 -24.72
CA MET A 83 -11.56 5.75 -25.63
C MET A 83 -10.35 5.54 -26.52
N LYS A 84 -10.34 6.20 -27.67
CA LYS A 84 -9.16 6.28 -28.54
C LYS A 84 -8.05 7.04 -27.83
N VAL A 85 -6.81 6.69 -28.11
CA VAL A 85 -5.63 7.33 -27.48
C VAL A 85 -5.66 8.84 -27.67
N GLU A 86 -5.99 9.33 -28.86
CA GLU A 86 -6.13 10.76 -29.17
C GLU A 86 -7.18 11.47 -28.31
N GLU A 87 -8.30 10.81 -28.01
CA GLU A 87 -9.36 11.36 -27.15
C GLU A 87 -8.91 11.45 -25.70
N ILE A 88 -8.17 10.44 -25.23
CA ILE A 88 -7.58 10.42 -23.90
C ILE A 88 -6.56 11.54 -23.79
N ASP A 89 -5.65 11.66 -24.74
CA ASP A 89 -4.61 12.70 -24.76
C ASP A 89 -5.21 14.11 -24.77
N ASN A 90 -6.24 14.35 -25.59
CA ASN A 90 -6.96 15.62 -25.61
C ASN A 90 -7.64 15.93 -24.26
N SER A 91 -8.29 14.93 -23.64
CA SER A 91 -8.91 15.11 -22.31
C SER A 91 -7.88 15.44 -21.24
N MET A 92 -6.73 14.74 -21.26
CA MET A 92 -5.62 14.98 -20.36
C MET A 92 -4.97 16.35 -20.56
N MET A 93 -4.77 16.75 -21.81
CA MET A 93 -4.24 18.07 -22.18
C MET A 93 -5.17 19.20 -21.69
N ASN A 94 -6.46 19.10 -21.97
CA ASN A 94 -7.45 20.07 -21.51
C ASN A 94 -7.47 20.18 -19.95
N PHE A 95 -7.32 19.06 -19.26
CA PHE A 95 -7.24 19.05 -17.81
C PHE A 95 -5.93 19.68 -17.31
N SER A 96 -4.78 19.30 -17.87
CA SER A 96 -3.47 19.83 -17.44
C SER A 96 -3.32 21.33 -17.69
N GLU A 97 -3.93 21.86 -18.75
CA GLU A 97 -3.96 23.28 -19.09
C GLU A 97 -5.00 24.09 -18.28
N GLY A 98 -5.76 23.45 -17.39
CA GLY A 98 -6.81 24.11 -16.60
C GLY A 98 -8.06 24.48 -17.39
N LYS A 99 -8.26 23.95 -18.60
CA LYS A 99 -9.47 24.12 -19.38
C LYS A 99 -10.65 23.30 -18.79
N ALA A 100 -10.33 22.29 -18.01
CA ALA A 100 -11.26 21.52 -17.21
C ALA A 100 -10.84 21.56 -15.73
N ASP A 101 -11.80 21.71 -14.82
CA ASP A 101 -11.59 21.82 -13.38
C ASP A 101 -11.45 20.42 -12.72
N LEU A 102 -12.08 19.42 -13.35
CA LEU A 102 -12.13 18.06 -12.84
C LEU A 102 -11.91 17.06 -13.97
N LEU A 103 -11.06 16.08 -13.71
CA LEU A 103 -10.91 14.90 -14.57
C LEU A 103 -11.64 13.72 -13.94
N LEU A 104 -12.72 13.28 -14.58
CA LEU A 104 -13.47 12.09 -14.20
C LEU A 104 -12.97 10.89 -15.01
N SER A 105 -12.39 9.89 -14.35
CA SER A 105 -11.76 8.78 -15.06
C SER A 105 -11.91 7.45 -14.35
N THR A 106 -11.63 6.38 -15.08
CA THR A 106 -11.31 5.08 -14.48
C THR A 106 -9.83 5.04 -14.10
N ASN A 107 -9.28 3.87 -13.80
CA ASN A 107 -7.90 3.67 -13.31
C ASN A 107 -6.75 4.13 -14.23
N ILE A 108 -7.01 4.93 -15.25
CA ILE A 108 -6.01 5.44 -16.22
C ILE A 108 -4.97 6.36 -15.57
N ILE A 109 -5.32 6.98 -14.44
CA ILE A 109 -4.43 7.91 -13.71
C ILE A 109 -3.15 7.20 -13.20
N GLU A 110 -3.12 5.88 -13.17
CA GLU A 110 -1.90 5.10 -12.87
C GLU A 110 -0.76 5.35 -13.86
N SER A 111 -1.06 5.67 -15.11
CA SER A 111 -0.07 5.81 -16.18
C SER A 111 0.51 7.22 -16.26
N GLY A 112 1.59 7.46 -15.49
CA GLY A 112 2.64 8.44 -15.80
C GLY A 112 2.33 9.95 -15.80
N LEU A 113 1.09 10.39 -15.53
CA LEU A 113 0.74 11.81 -15.57
C LEU A 113 1.35 12.59 -14.41
N ASP A 114 2.03 13.68 -14.76
CA ASP A 114 2.54 14.66 -13.80
C ASP A 114 1.81 15.99 -13.98
N ILE A 115 0.84 16.26 -13.10
CA ILE A 115 0.05 17.49 -13.11
C ILE A 115 0.19 18.15 -11.73
N PRO A 116 1.15 19.08 -11.56
CA PRO A 116 1.44 19.69 -10.26
C PRO A 116 0.28 20.50 -9.66
N SER A 117 -0.63 20.99 -10.51
CA SER A 117 -1.84 21.72 -10.10
C SER A 117 -2.96 20.82 -9.57
N ALA A 118 -2.87 19.50 -9.78
CA ALA A 118 -3.85 18.56 -9.25
C ALA A 118 -3.56 18.22 -7.78
N ASN A 119 -4.31 18.81 -6.86
CA ASN A 119 -4.08 18.64 -5.42
C ASN A 119 -5.25 18.00 -4.68
N THR A 120 -6.35 17.71 -5.35
CA THR A 120 -7.47 16.96 -4.76
C THR A 120 -7.73 15.69 -5.57
N LEU A 121 -7.80 14.55 -4.87
CA LEU A 121 -8.18 13.24 -5.39
C LEU A 121 -9.46 12.77 -4.70
N ILE A 122 -10.44 12.38 -5.47
CA ILE A 122 -11.67 11.74 -5.01
C ILE A 122 -11.76 10.36 -5.63
N VAL A 123 -11.86 9.32 -4.81
CA VAL A 123 -12.01 7.93 -5.27
C VAL A 123 -13.40 7.42 -4.87
N TYR A 124 -14.25 7.21 -5.83
CA TYR A 124 -15.60 6.67 -5.62
C TYR A 124 -15.57 5.15 -5.46
N ASN A 125 -16.25 4.61 -4.43
CA ASN A 125 -16.24 3.18 -4.11
C ASN A 125 -14.80 2.65 -4.00
N SER A 126 -14.00 3.27 -3.16
CA SER A 126 -12.58 2.95 -2.95
C SER A 126 -12.33 1.52 -2.46
N ASP A 127 -13.34 0.88 -1.86
CA ASP A 127 -13.36 -0.53 -1.48
C ASP A 127 -13.10 -1.50 -2.64
N LYS A 128 -13.34 -1.07 -3.88
CA LYS A 128 -13.15 -1.85 -5.10
C LYS A 128 -11.74 -1.80 -5.68
N PHE A 129 -10.88 -0.99 -5.11
CA PHE A 129 -9.49 -0.86 -5.56
C PHE A 129 -8.54 -1.64 -4.65
N GLY A 130 -7.45 -2.12 -5.23
CA GLY A 130 -6.34 -2.71 -4.48
C GLY A 130 -5.54 -1.65 -3.72
N LEU A 131 -4.82 -2.08 -2.67
CA LEU A 131 -4.02 -1.18 -1.84
C LEU A 131 -2.95 -0.44 -2.65
N SER A 132 -2.23 -1.15 -3.52
CA SER A 132 -1.23 -0.57 -4.42
C SER A 132 -1.84 0.47 -5.39
N GLN A 133 -3.04 0.20 -5.92
CA GLN A 133 -3.73 1.14 -6.81
C GLN A 133 -4.12 2.43 -6.09
N LEU A 134 -4.71 2.32 -4.89
CA LEU A 134 -5.04 3.48 -4.07
C LEU A 134 -3.80 4.32 -3.75
N TYR A 135 -2.69 3.67 -3.42
CA TYR A 135 -1.43 4.34 -3.12
C TYR A 135 -0.84 5.05 -4.35
N GLN A 136 -0.86 4.42 -5.52
CA GLN A 136 -0.40 5.01 -6.77
C GLN A 136 -1.25 6.21 -7.16
N MET A 137 -2.59 6.10 -7.08
CA MET A 137 -3.50 7.22 -7.34
C MET A 137 -3.26 8.38 -6.36
N ARG A 138 -3.10 8.08 -5.05
CA ARG A 138 -2.76 9.10 -4.05
C ARG A 138 -1.45 9.80 -4.38
N GLY A 139 -0.47 9.06 -4.88
CA GLY A 139 0.84 9.61 -5.29
C GLY A 139 0.79 10.55 -6.51
N ARG A 140 -0.36 10.65 -7.19
CA ARG A 140 -0.56 11.56 -8.33
C ARG A 140 -0.92 12.98 -7.92
N VAL A 141 -1.39 13.20 -6.70
CA VAL A 141 -1.67 14.54 -6.16
C VAL A 141 -0.56 14.99 -5.21
N GLY A 142 -0.50 16.31 -4.95
CA GLY A 142 0.45 16.88 -4.01
C GLY A 142 1.90 16.86 -4.50
N ARG A 143 2.12 17.10 -5.77
CA ARG A 143 3.45 17.24 -6.35
C ARG A 143 3.97 18.69 -6.34
N GLY A 144 3.10 19.63 -6.02
CA GLY A 144 3.42 21.04 -5.82
C GLY A 144 3.63 21.39 -4.34
N ARG A 145 3.76 22.70 -4.08
CA ARG A 145 3.92 23.28 -2.73
C ARG A 145 2.59 23.46 -2.00
N VAL A 146 1.47 23.13 -2.64
CA VAL A 146 0.12 23.27 -2.07
C VAL A 146 -0.29 21.94 -1.43
N ARG A 147 -0.88 22.01 -0.23
CA ARG A 147 -1.36 20.81 0.47
C ARG A 147 -2.41 20.07 -0.33
N ALA A 148 -2.19 18.77 -0.53
CA ALA A 148 -3.09 17.91 -1.23
C ALA A 148 -4.02 17.11 -0.29
N TYR A 149 -5.14 16.67 -0.87
CA TYR A 149 -6.18 15.94 -0.17
C TYR A 149 -6.63 14.74 -1.00
N ALA A 150 -6.80 13.60 -0.35
CA ALA A 150 -7.35 12.39 -0.94
C ALA A 150 -8.60 11.95 -0.17
N TYR A 151 -9.73 11.87 -0.86
CA TYR A 151 -11.01 11.41 -0.33
C TYR A 151 -11.28 10.02 -0.89
N LEU A 152 -11.14 9.00 -0.04
CA LEU A 152 -11.44 7.61 -0.36
C LEU A 152 -12.86 7.33 0.13
N THR A 153 -13.82 7.31 -0.80
CA THR A 153 -15.23 7.19 -0.42
C THR A 153 -15.77 5.79 -0.63
N THR A 154 -16.70 5.39 0.21
CA THR A 154 -17.37 4.09 0.19
C THR A 154 -18.89 4.28 0.04
N ASP A 155 -19.60 3.21 -0.31
CA ASP A 155 -21.06 3.22 -0.39
C ASP A 155 -21.65 3.02 1.00
N GLU A 156 -22.49 3.96 1.47
CA GLU A 156 -23.12 3.93 2.79
C GLU A 156 -23.99 2.68 3.00
N ASN A 157 -24.64 2.21 1.92
CA ASN A 157 -25.55 1.07 1.97
C ASN A 157 -24.84 -0.29 1.88
N LYS A 158 -23.51 -0.31 1.84
CA LYS A 158 -22.74 -1.53 1.64
C LYS A 158 -21.78 -1.80 2.78
N LEU A 159 -21.90 -2.97 3.40
CA LEU A 159 -20.93 -3.43 4.37
C LEU A 159 -19.58 -3.69 3.68
N LEU A 160 -18.54 -3.10 4.23
CA LEU A 160 -17.17 -3.34 3.78
C LEU A 160 -16.72 -4.73 4.24
N THR A 161 -16.03 -5.44 3.35
CA THR A 161 -15.33 -6.66 3.75
C THR A 161 -14.19 -6.32 4.73
N SER A 162 -13.76 -7.30 5.54
CA SER A 162 -12.64 -7.13 6.48
C SER A 162 -11.37 -6.63 5.76
N ASP A 163 -11.09 -7.19 4.58
CA ASP A 163 -9.91 -6.84 3.79
C ASP A 163 -10.01 -5.44 3.17
N ALA A 164 -11.22 -5.03 2.74
CA ALA A 164 -11.43 -3.67 2.26
C ALA A 164 -11.22 -2.65 3.37
N ARG A 165 -11.73 -2.93 4.58
CA ARG A 165 -11.51 -2.08 5.76
C ARG A 165 -10.04 -1.96 6.10
N LYS A 166 -9.31 -3.08 6.21
CA LYS A 166 -7.86 -3.07 6.47
C LYS A 166 -7.08 -2.24 5.44
N ARG A 167 -7.40 -2.38 4.14
CA ARG A 167 -6.75 -1.58 3.08
C ARG A 167 -6.99 -0.08 3.27
N LEU A 168 -8.20 0.32 3.59
CA LEU A 168 -8.56 1.74 3.78
C LEU A 168 -7.93 2.31 5.05
N ASP A 169 -7.90 1.54 6.14
CA ASP A 169 -7.23 1.92 7.39
C ASP A 169 -5.72 2.13 7.16
N VAL A 170 -5.06 1.22 6.42
CA VAL A 170 -3.66 1.38 6.03
C VAL A 170 -3.46 2.65 5.21
N MET A 171 -4.35 2.96 4.25
CA MET A 171 -4.25 4.19 3.45
C MET A 171 -4.42 5.46 4.27
N GLN A 172 -5.18 5.43 5.35
CA GLN A 172 -5.38 6.57 6.25
C GLN A 172 -4.18 6.78 7.18
N THR A 173 -3.52 5.70 7.61
CA THR A 173 -2.36 5.77 8.53
C THR A 173 -1.04 6.04 7.83
N LEU A 174 -0.93 5.75 6.53
CA LEU A 174 0.29 5.97 5.75
C LEU A 174 0.44 7.43 5.31
N ASP A 175 0.80 8.31 6.22
CA ASP A 175 1.02 9.75 5.90
C ASP A 175 2.39 10.05 5.29
N ASN A 176 3.37 9.15 5.39
CA ASN A 176 4.75 9.40 5.02
C ASN A 176 5.08 8.97 3.59
N LEU A 177 5.86 9.81 2.89
CA LEU A 177 6.57 9.43 1.67
C LEU A 177 7.58 8.32 2.01
N GLY A 178 7.74 7.35 1.10
CA GLY A 178 8.62 6.22 1.32
C GLY A 178 7.94 4.98 1.93
N ALA A 179 6.67 5.09 2.31
CA ALA A 179 5.89 3.97 2.83
C ALA A 179 5.63 2.82 1.81
N GLY A 180 6.19 2.91 0.59
CA GLY A 180 5.99 1.89 -0.45
C GLY A 180 6.46 0.49 -0.04
N PHE A 181 7.52 0.39 0.76
CA PHE A 181 7.99 -0.88 1.30
C PHE A 181 7.01 -1.44 2.35
N SER A 182 6.60 -0.61 3.31
CA SER A 182 5.59 -0.97 4.31
C SER A 182 4.26 -1.34 3.65
N LEU A 183 3.87 -0.60 2.61
CA LEU A 183 2.67 -0.90 1.82
C LEU A 183 2.74 -2.29 1.18
N ALA A 184 3.89 -2.65 0.60
CA ALA A 184 4.07 -3.96 0.00
C ALA A 184 3.97 -5.08 1.04
N SER A 185 4.51 -4.87 2.25
CA SER A 185 4.35 -5.80 3.37
C SER A 185 2.88 -5.92 3.79
N TYR A 186 2.16 -4.81 3.93
CA TYR A 186 0.73 -4.83 4.24
C TYR A 186 -0.12 -5.49 3.15
N ASP A 187 0.20 -5.25 1.86
CA ASP A 187 -0.52 -5.89 0.75
C ASP A 187 -0.29 -7.40 0.75
N MET A 188 0.91 -7.85 1.11
CA MET A 188 1.24 -9.26 1.30
C MET A 188 0.46 -9.88 2.47
N ASP A 189 0.39 -9.18 3.60
CA ASP A 189 -0.34 -9.65 4.79
C ASP A 189 -1.85 -9.76 4.53
N ILE A 190 -2.44 -8.78 3.81
CA ILE A 190 -3.87 -8.76 3.48
C ILE A 190 -4.23 -9.84 2.46
N ARG A 191 -3.39 -10.06 1.44
CA ARG A 191 -3.62 -11.08 0.40
C ARG A 191 -3.27 -12.49 0.86
N GLY A 192 -2.53 -12.60 1.96
CA GLY A 192 -1.91 -13.85 2.40
C GLY A 192 -0.68 -14.20 1.57
N ALA A 193 0.31 -14.80 2.19
CA ALA A 193 1.56 -15.21 1.54
C ALA A 193 1.36 -16.23 0.38
N GLY A 194 0.17 -16.81 0.25
CA GLY A 194 -0.16 -17.83 -0.75
C GLY A 194 -0.34 -17.33 -2.18
N ASN A 195 -0.55 -16.03 -2.41
CA ASN A 195 -0.81 -15.49 -3.76
C ASN A 195 0.37 -14.77 -4.42
N LEU A 196 1.54 -14.75 -3.78
CA LEU A 196 2.75 -14.11 -4.33
C LEU A 196 3.40 -14.89 -5.47
N LEU A 197 3.07 -16.14 -5.60
CA LEU A 197 3.58 -17.06 -6.61
C LEU A 197 2.36 -17.52 -7.41
N GLY A 198 2.37 -17.24 -8.70
CA GLY A 198 1.29 -17.63 -9.60
C GLY A 198 0.90 -19.11 -9.43
N GLU A 199 -0.36 -19.44 -9.72
CA GLU A 199 -0.94 -20.77 -9.48
C GLU A 199 -0.09 -21.94 -10.05
N GLU A 200 0.68 -21.72 -11.10
CA GLU A 200 1.57 -22.71 -11.70
C GLU A 200 2.84 -22.98 -10.88
N GLN A 201 3.32 -22.04 -10.05
CA GLN A 201 4.48 -22.23 -9.18
C GLN A 201 4.11 -22.65 -7.75
N SER A 202 2.85 -22.52 -7.38
CA SER A 202 2.35 -22.80 -6.02
C SER A 202 2.33 -24.31 -5.68
N GLY A 203 2.40 -25.20 -6.67
CA GLY A 203 2.44 -26.65 -6.45
C GLY A 203 3.66 -27.09 -5.65
N HIS A 204 4.87 -26.72 -6.09
CA HIS A 204 6.12 -27.10 -5.45
C HIS A 204 6.38 -26.41 -4.11
N ILE A 205 5.90 -25.18 -3.93
CA ILE A 205 6.09 -24.43 -2.69
C ILE A 205 5.13 -24.88 -1.58
N LYS A 206 3.92 -25.34 -1.94
CA LYS A 206 3.00 -25.97 -0.98
C LYS A 206 3.55 -27.28 -0.42
N GLU A 207 4.29 -28.04 -1.22
CA GLU A 207 4.88 -29.30 -0.82
C GLU A 207 6.14 -29.14 0.03
N VAL A 208 6.93 -28.11 -0.24
CA VAL A 208 8.29 -27.93 0.34
C VAL A 208 8.32 -26.87 1.44
N GLY A 209 7.36 -25.94 1.47
CA GLY A 209 7.32 -24.79 2.37
C GLY A 209 8.19 -23.61 1.87
N ILE A 210 7.74 -22.40 2.17
CA ILE A 210 8.38 -21.14 1.73
C ILE A 210 9.82 -21.04 2.25
N GLU A 211 10.07 -21.45 3.48
CA GLU A 211 11.38 -21.33 4.14
C GLU A 211 12.42 -22.24 3.49
N LEU A 212 12.04 -23.48 3.20
CA LEU A 212 12.94 -24.42 2.52
C LEU A 212 13.20 -24.00 1.07
N TYR A 213 12.18 -23.48 0.35
CA TYR A 213 12.37 -22.91 -0.98
C TYR A 213 13.35 -21.73 -0.98
N GLN A 214 13.23 -20.82 -0.01
CA GLN A 214 14.13 -19.68 0.14
C GLN A 214 15.57 -20.13 0.46
N SER A 215 15.72 -21.14 1.32
CA SER A 215 17.01 -21.73 1.65
C SER A 215 17.66 -22.38 0.43
N LEU A 216 16.92 -23.19 -0.32
CA LEU A 216 17.40 -23.82 -1.56
C LEU A 216 17.78 -22.79 -2.64
N LEU A 217 16.97 -21.72 -2.78
CA LEU A 217 17.25 -20.63 -3.72
C LEU A 217 18.54 -19.88 -3.34
N LYS A 218 18.71 -19.60 -2.05
CA LYS A 218 19.92 -18.95 -1.52
C LYS A 218 21.15 -19.80 -1.76
N SER A 219 21.10 -21.09 -1.43
CA SER A 219 22.19 -22.05 -1.67
C SER A 219 22.54 -22.18 -3.16
N ALA A 220 21.53 -22.24 -4.05
CA ALA A 220 21.74 -22.30 -5.48
C ALA A 220 22.45 -21.06 -6.05
N ILE A 221 22.13 -19.88 -5.51
CA ILE A 221 22.75 -18.60 -5.90
C ILE A 221 24.18 -18.51 -5.38
N GLU A 222 24.42 -18.91 -4.14
CA GLU A 222 25.78 -18.97 -3.56
C GLU A 222 26.69 -19.89 -4.34
N ILE A 223 26.23 -21.07 -4.74
CA ILE A 223 26.96 -22.00 -5.60
C ILE A 223 27.31 -21.36 -6.97
N GLN A 224 26.38 -20.62 -7.58
CA GLN A 224 26.65 -19.96 -8.86
C GLN A 224 27.57 -18.73 -8.77
N THR A 225 27.61 -18.07 -7.62
CA THR A 225 28.33 -16.79 -7.47
C THR A 225 29.76 -17.01 -6.95
N ILE A 226 30.00 -18.01 -6.11
CA ILE A 226 31.26 -18.20 -5.38
C ILE A 226 32.01 -19.45 -5.86
N GLY A 227 31.35 -20.37 -6.57
CA GLY A 227 32.00 -21.57 -7.13
C GLY A 227 32.41 -22.62 -6.12
N GLU A 228 32.11 -22.47 -4.84
CA GLU A 228 32.38 -23.41 -3.77
C GLU A 228 31.14 -23.68 -2.94
N SER A 229 30.74 -24.94 -2.90
CA SER A 229 29.71 -25.41 -1.97
C SER A 229 30.34 -25.57 -0.57
N GLN A 230 30.15 -24.58 0.30
CA GLN A 230 30.16 -24.87 1.72
C GLN A 230 28.83 -25.54 2.05
N ASP A 231 28.84 -26.86 2.21
CA ASP A 231 27.77 -27.66 2.78
C ASP A 231 27.53 -27.25 4.24
N SER A 232 26.83 -26.14 4.43
CA SER A 232 26.19 -25.82 5.72
C SER A 232 24.68 -25.86 5.53
N PHE A 233 24.13 -27.05 5.35
CA PHE A 233 22.76 -27.31 5.70
C PHE A 233 22.65 -27.06 7.21
N GLU A 234 22.31 -25.85 7.61
CA GLU A 234 21.85 -25.58 8.98
C GLU A 234 20.52 -26.34 9.15
N TRP A 235 20.63 -27.59 9.63
CA TRP A 235 19.48 -28.40 9.96
C TRP A 235 18.83 -27.79 11.18
N SER A 236 17.62 -27.24 11.00
CA SER A 236 16.83 -26.67 12.08
C SER A 236 15.76 -27.70 12.51
N PRO A 237 15.93 -28.38 13.64
CA PRO A 237 14.96 -29.37 14.10
C PRO A 237 13.64 -28.69 14.49
N GLN A 238 12.52 -29.18 13.93
CA GLN A 238 11.19 -28.79 14.41
C GLN A 238 10.86 -29.56 15.70
N ILE A 239 10.90 -28.89 16.84
CA ILE A 239 10.57 -29.48 18.13
C ILE A 239 9.14 -29.08 18.50
N GLN A 240 8.20 -30.02 18.50
CA GLN A 240 6.84 -29.82 18.98
C GLN A 240 6.76 -30.26 20.45
N ILE A 241 6.85 -29.33 21.39
CA ILE A 241 6.80 -29.60 22.84
C ILE A 241 5.40 -29.42 23.45
N GLY A 242 4.36 -29.18 22.64
CA GLY A 242 2.98 -29.06 23.13
C GLY A 242 2.72 -27.83 24.04
N ILE A 243 3.69 -26.92 24.17
CA ILE A 243 3.59 -25.69 24.95
C ILE A 243 3.30 -24.53 24.01
N SER A 244 2.48 -23.55 24.46
CA SER A 244 2.26 -22.34 23.68
C SER A 244 3.55 -21.51 23.63
N SER A 245 4.15 -21.41 22.45
CA SER A 245 5.37 -20.63 22.21
C SER A 245 5.10 -19.14 21.93
N LYS A 246 3.92 -18.64 22.29
CA LYS A 246 3.54 -17.24 22.05
C LYS A 246 3.82 -16.38 23.25
N ILE A 247 4.46 -15.24 23.04
CA ILE A 247 4.58 -14.18 24.05
C ILE A 247 3.18 -13.65 24.36
N PRO A 248 2.69 -13.77 25.61
CA PRO A 248 1.34 -13.33 25.97
C PRO A 248 1.13 -11.83 25.75
N GLU A 249 -0.06 -11.43 25.34
CA GLU A 249 -0.42 -10.01 25.22
C GLU A 249 -0.43 -9.29 26.56
N SER A 250 -0.67 -10.01 27.65
CA SER A 250 -0.57 -9.50 29.01
C SER A 250 0.86 -9.16 29.42
N TYR A 251 1.87 -9.78 28.80
CA TYR A 251 3.27 -9.51 29.06
C TYR A 251 3.81 -8.37 28.19
N ILE A 252 3.55 -8.40 26.89
CA ILE A 252 3.91 -7.34 25.94
C ILE A 252 2.69 -7.02 25.09
N SER A 253 2.04 -5.89 25.36
CA SER A 253 0.80 -5.49 24.69
C SER A 253 1.02 -5.05 23.23
N ASP A 254 2.18 -4.43 22.94
CA ASP A 254 2.50 -3.93 21.60
C ASP A 254 2.92 -5.06 20.66
N ILE A 255 2.12 -5.26 19.59
CA ILE A 255 2.37 -6.29 18.58
C ILE A 255 3.68 -6.07 17.82
N THR A 256 4.09 -4.83 17.59
CA THR A 256 5.31 -4.49 16.85
C THR A 256 6.54 -4.88 17.65
N VAL A 257 6.49 -4.65 18.97
CA VAL A 257 7.54 -5.05 19.91
C VAL A 257 7.62 -6.57 20.00
N ARG A 258 6.48 -7.28 20.10
CA ARG A 258 6.47 -8.76 20.11
C ARG A 258 7.11 -9.33 18.85
N LEU A 259 6.74 -8.79 17.65
CA LEU A 259 7.31 -9.24 16.37
C LEU A 259 8.82 -8.98 16.28
N SER A 260 9.30 -7.86 16.80
CA SER A 260 10.74 -7.57 16.83
C SER A 260 11.50 -8.55 17.72
N ILE A 261 10.92 -8.92 18.87
CA ILE A 261 11.51 -9.89 19.81
C ILE A 261 11.52 -11.29 19.19
N TYR A 262 10.44 -11.74 18.52
CA TYR A 262 10.43 -13.01 17.81
C TYR A 262 11.52 -13.09 16.74
N ARG A 263 11.72 -12.02 15.96
CA ARG A 263 12.79 -11.95 14.98
C ARG A 263 14.16 -12.08 15.62
N ARG A 264 14.41 -11.39 16.72
CA ARG A 264 15.69 -11.46 17.45
C ARG A 264 15.94 -12.87 18.01
N ILE A 265 14.92 -13.49 18.62
CA ILE A 265 15.00 -14.86 19.14
C ILE A 265 15.34 -15.86 18.02
N ALA A 266 14.75 -15.70 16.84
CA ALA A 266 14.99 -16.59 15.69
C ALA A 266 16.43 -16.57 15.17
N PHE A 267 17.22 -15.52 15.47
CA PHE A 267 18.61 -15.39 15.03
C PHE A 267 19.63 -15.71 16.14
N LEU A 268 19.20 -16.10 17.35
CA LEU A 268 20.10 -16.47 18.43
C LEU A 268 20.84 -17.78 18.12
N LYS A 269 22.15 -17.76 18.29
CA LYS A 269 23.01 -18.92 18.00
C LYS A 269 23.73 -19.45 19.24
N THR A 270 23.87 -18.63 20.28
CA THR A 270 24.63 -18.99 21.47
C THR A 270 23.78 -18.88 22.73
N GLU A 271 24.15 -19.67 23.75
CA GLU A 271 23.49 -19.65 25.06
C GLU A 271 23.64 -18.28 25.78
N GLU A 272 24.77 -17.61 25.56
CA GLU A 272 25.02 -16.27 26.09
C GLU A 272 24.08 -15.22 25.50
N GLU A 273 23.77 -15.30 24.21
CA GLU A 273 22.79 -14.41 23.56
C GLU A 273 21.37 -14.65 24.09
N ILE A 274 21.02 -15.90 24.42
CA ILE A 274 19.73 -16.24 25.04
C ILE A 274 19.60 -15.62 26.43
N GLU A 275 20.64 -15.74 27.26
CA GLU A 275 20.63 -15.13 28.59
C GLU A 275 20.58 -13.59 28.50
N ASN A 276 21.28 -12.96 27.57
CA ASN A 276 21.25 -11.52 27.37
C ASN A 276 19.84 -11.02 26.99
N ILE A 277 19.14 -11.69 26.09
CA ILE A 277 17.74 -11.36 25.74
C ILE A 277 16.82 -11.57 26.94
N LYS A 278 17.01 -12.63 27.71
CA LYS A 278 16.24 -12.90 28.90
C LYS A 278 16.39 -11.78 29.93
N PHE A 279 17.60 -11.32 30.21
CA PHE A 279 17.85 -10.18 31.09
C PHE A 279 17.21 -8.89 30.57
N GLU A 280 17.31 -8.60 29.27
CA GLU A 280 16.67 -7.44 28.66
C GLU A 280 15.13 -7.49 28.81
N LEU A 281 14.52 -8.66 28.61
CA LEU A 281 13.07 -8.82 28.73
C LEU A 281 12.60 -8.63 30.17
N ILE A 282 13.34 -9.16 31.13
CA ILE A 282 13.04 -8.98 32.57
C ILE A 282 13.15 -7.50 32.96
N ASP A 283 14.21 -6.81 32.50
CA ASP A 283 14.44 -5.40 32.81
C ASP A 283 13.34 -4.49 32.24
N ARG A 284 12.85 -4.79 31.01
CA ARG A 284 11.89 -3.94 30.30
C ARG A 284 10.43 -4.24 30.58
N PHE A 285 10.11 -5.50 30.84
CA PHE A 285 8.71 -5.96 30.91
C PHE A 285 8.38 -6.74 32.20
N GLY A 286 9.36 -6.97 33.07
CA GLY A 286 9.19 -7.72 34.30
C GLY A 286 9.46 -9.22 34.13
N GLU A 287 9.11 -10.01 35.15
CA GLU A 287 9.34 -11.45 35.14
C GLU A 287 8.69 -12.14 33.95
N ILE A 288 9.43 -13.06 33.32
CA ILE A 288 8.97 -13.81 32.15
C ILE A 288 7.89 -14.81 32.61
N PRO A 289 6.72 -14.84 31.97
CA PRO A 289 5.61 -15.69 32.34
C PRO A 289 5.86 -17.18 32.07
#